data_52af4cb9063d76a57d7e14c76f47af9a
#
_entry.id   52af4cb9063d76a57d7e14c76f47af9a
#
_cell.length_a   1.000
_cell.length_b   1.000
_cell.length_c   1.000
_cell.angle_alpha   90.00
_cell.angle_beta   90.00
_cell.angle_gamma   90.00
#
_symmetry.space_group_name_H-M   'P 1'
#
loop_
_entity.id
_entity.type
_entity.pdbx_description
1 polymer ?
#
loop_
_entity_poly.entity_id
_entity_poly.type
_entity_poly.pdbx_seq_one_letter_code
_entity_poly.pdbx_strand_id
1 'polypeptide(L)'
;MSHATLYINDIDISLLNDDKILYRQPSYVLNKNGEFLFGSTALAKTRIFPQNMQNRFWFDVSNKKYKIDGYNQFSPADIASKELEYILSFLSKGTPILIVVPPYLEKQQVSLIVGIANELNIKVIGIIESAIAATRNEYKDSKLLHLDLHLHCLSISLLQQDNGVTLERSVIIKDCGMESFYALWIKMISKAFIKQCRFDPLYTGD
;
A
#
# COMPACT_ATOMS: atom_id res chain seq x y z
N MET A 1 -22.69 2.67 16.49
CA MET A 1 -21.68 3.75 16.53
C MET A 1 -21.02 3.77 15.16
N SER A 2 -21.01 4.92 14.51
CA SER A 2 -20.30 5.12 13.25
C SER A 2 -18.79 4.96 13.49
N HIS A 3 -18.09 4.30 12.61
CA HIS A 3 -16.65 4.14 12.63
C HIS A 3 -16.08 4.37 11.24
N ALA A 4 -14.85 4.82 11.17
CA ALA A 4 -14.15 4.91 9.90
C ALA A 4 -13.36 3.62 9.61
N THR A 5 -13.11 3.35 8.36
CA THR A 5 -12.27 2.24 7.91
C THR A 5 -11.06 2.79 7.20
N LEU A 6 -9.88 2.46 7.69
CA LEU A 6 -8.60 2.76 7.07
C LEU A 6 -8.09 1.49 6.36
N TYR A 7 -8.06 1.50 5.05
CA TYR A 7 -7.46 0.43 4.26
C TYR A 7 -6.04 0.80 3.85
N ILE A 8 -5.08 0.03 4.35
CA ILE A 8 -3.65 0.19 4.06
C ILE A 8 -3.28 -0.81 2.98
N ASN A 9 -2.75 -0.31 1.87
CA ASN A 9 -2.22 -1.14 0.79
C ASN A 9 -1.05 -0.41 0.12
N ASP A 10 -0.13 -1.14 -0.51
CA ASP A 10 0.99 -0.56 -1.24
C ASP A 10 0.61 0.04 -2.61
N ILE A 11 -0.57 -0.29 -3.15
CA ILE A 11 -1.14 0.36 -4.34
C ILE A 11 -1.74 1.70 -3.98
N ASP A 12 -2.66 1.70 -3.02
CA ASP A 12 -3.34 2.89 -2.53
C ASP A 12 -3.64 2.79 -1.04
N ILE A 13 -3.79 3.92 -0.40
CA ILE A 13 -4.33 4.00 0.95
C ILE A 13 -5.67 4.70 0.89
N SER A 14 -6.66 4.15 1.59
CA SER A 14 -8.04 4.65 1.55
C SER A 14 -8.60 4.82 2.94
N LEU A 15 -9.31 5.93 3.15
CA LEU A 15 -10.08 6.20 4.34
C LEU A 15 -11.55 6.35 3.97
N LEU A 16 -12.40 5.53 4.60
CA LEU A 16 -13.85 5.54 4.40
C LEU A 16 -14.53 5.88 5.73
N ASN A 17 -15.65 6.57 5.65
CA ASN A 17 -16.55 6.78 6.78
C ASN A 17 -18.00 6.63 6.29
N ASP A 18 -18.76 5.69 6.87
CA ASP A 18 -20.13 5.40 6.47
C ASP A 18 -20.31 5.32 4.93
N ASP A 19 -19.61 4.43 4.27
CA ASP A 19 -19.60 4.19 2.81
C ASP A 19 -19.09 5.37 1.94
N LYS A 20 -18.71 6.49 2.55
CA LYS A 20 -18.14 7.63 1.86
C LYS A 20 -16.61 7.55 1.88
N ILE A 21 -15.99 7.60 0.70
CA ILE A 21 -14.54 7.73 0.59
C ILE A 21 -14.16 9.18 0.93
N LEU A 22 -13.43 9.34 2.04
CA LEU A 22 -12.89 10.63 2.48
C LEU A 22 -11.52 10.89 1.89
N TYR A 23 -10.73 9.82 1.72
CA TYR A 23 -9.40 9.88 1.15
C TYR A 23 -9.14 8.60 0.36
N ARG A 24 -8.55 8.71 -0.82
CA ARG A 24 -8.00 7.59 -1.57
C ARG A 24 -6.91 8.10 -2.50
N GLN A 25 -5.69 7.67 -2.26
CA GLN A 25 -4.52 8.11 -3.01
C GLN A 25 -3.54 6.95 -3.20
N PRO A 26 -2.78 6.94 -4.32
CA PRO A 26 -1.74 5.96 -4.52
C PRO A 26 -0.64 6.09 -3.45
N SER A 27 -0.08 4.97 -3.01
CA SER A 27 0.94 4.90 -1.96
C SER A 27 2.31 5.35 -2.46
N TYR A 28 2.40 6.60 -2.88
CA TYR A 28 3.62 7.26 -3.35
C TYR A 28 3.95 8.45 -2.46
N VAL A 29 5.22 8.61 -2.17
CA VAL A 29 5.75 9.77 -1.43
C VAL A 29 6.95 10.37 -2.15
N LEU A 30 7.00 11.68 -2.20
CA LEU A 30 8.14 12.46 -2.66
C LEU A 30 8.67 13.29 -1.50
N ASN A 31 9.97 13.16 -1.19
CA ASN A 31 10.63 14.06 -0.25
C ASN A 31 11.36 15.17 -1.02
N LYS A 32 10.94 16.41 -0.78
CA LYS A 32 11.63 17.59 -1.31
C LYS A 32 12.15 18.43 -0.16
N ASN A 33 13.44 18.31 0.15
CA ASN A 33 14.12 19.07 1.21
C ASN A 33 13.45 18.95 2.60
N GLY A 34 12.94 17.77 2.94
CA GLY A 34 12.25 17.52 4.22
C GLY A 34 10.75 17.74 4.19
N GLU A 35 10.20 18.29 3.12
CA GLU A 35 8.77 18.39 2.88
C GLU A 35 8.27 17.14 2.12
N PHE A 36 7.25 16.48 2.66
CA PHE A 36 6.66 15.29 2.08
C PHE A 36 5.41 15.62 1.28
N LEU A 37 5.40 15.18 0.02
CA LEU A 37 4.21 15.16 -0.81
C LEU A 37 3.74 13.72 -0.94
N PHE A 38 2.44 13.47 -0.79
CA PHE A 38 1.85 12.14 -0.88
C PHE A 38 0.92 11.99 -2.09
N GLY A 39 0.65 10.74 -2.45
CA GLY A 39 -0.40 10.37 -3.38
C GLY A 39 -0.14 10.81 -4.82
N SER A 40 -1.20 11.20 -5.49
CA SER A 40 -1.18 11.61 -6.90
C SER A 40 -0.26 12.80 -7.17
N THR A 41 -0.10 13.69 -6.19
CA THR A 41 0.82 14.83 -6.30
C THR A 41 2.28 14.37 -6.35
N ALA A 42 2.63 13.37 -5.55
CA ALA A 42 3.95 12.74 -5.61
C ALA A 42 4.13 12.00 -6.93
N LEU A 43 3.16 11.13 -7.29
CA LEU A 43 3.19 10.33 -8.51
C LEU A 43 3.38 11.18 -9.77
N ALA A 44 2.70 12.33 -9.88
CA ALA A 44 2.84 13.24 -11.02
C ALA A 44 4.27 13.81 -11.18
N LYS A 45 5.06 13.83 -10.12
CA LYS A 45 6.44 14.36 -10.10
C LYS A 45 7.51 13.28 -10.25
N THR A 46 7.15 12.00 -10.38
CA THR A 46 8.09 10.87 -10.48
C THR A 46 9.11 11.05 -11.60
N ARG A 47 8.69 11.58 -12.76
CA ARG A 47 9.58 11.79 -13.91
C ARG A 47 10.59 12.92 -13.71
N ILE A 48 10.26 13.89 -12.85
CA ILE A 48 11.11 15.07 -12.60
C ILE A 48 12.09 14.77 -11.46
N PHE A 49 11.65 14.02 -10.45
CA PHE A 49 12.44 13.72 -9.25
C PHE A 49 12.45 12.23 -8.94
N PRO A 50 12.93 11.36 -9.86
CA PRO A 50 12.84 9.90 -9.67
C PRO A 50 13.60 9.41 -8.44
N GLN A 51 14.73 10.05 -8.09
CA GLN A 51 15.55 9.67 -6.94
C GLN A 51 14.92 10.05 -5.59
N ASN A 52 13.96 10.99 -5.60
CA ASN A 52 13.29 11.47 -4.39
C ASN A 52 11.93 10.80 -4.16
N MET A 53 11.64 9.74 -4.92
CA MET A 53 10.38 9.00 -4.84
C MET A 53 10.53 7.70 -4.05
N GLN A 54 9.50 7.40 -3.24
CA GLN A 54 9.34 6.10 -2.58
C GLN A 54 7.88 5.64 -2.69
N ASN A 55 7.70 4.34 -2.90
CA ASN A 55 6.39 3.69 -2.97
C ASN A 55 6.33 2.38 -2.18
N ARG A 56 7.43 2.02 -1.47
CA ARG A 56 7.54 0.79 -0.72
C ARG A 56 7.35 0.94 0.79
N PHE A 57 7.12 2.15 1.29
CA PHE A 57 7.12 2.42 2.72
C PHE A 57 5.98 1.69 3.48
N TRP A 58 4.84 1.42 2.85
CA TRP A 58 3.80 0.55 3.41
C TRP A 58 4.13 -0.93 3.27
N PHE A 59 4.75 -1.35 2.17
CA PHE A 59 5.15 -2.73 1.96
C PHE A 59 6.29 -3.16 2.89
N ASP A 60 7.30 -2.30 3.06
CA ASP A 60 8.49 -2.55 3.87
C ASP A 60 8.45 -1.82 5.22
N VAL A 61 7.25 -1.54 5.78
CA VAL A 61 7.13 -0.76 7.01
C VAL A 61 8.02 -1.31 8.13
N SER A 62 8.94 -0.47 8.62
CA SER A 62 9.96 -0.83 9.60
C SER A 62 10.61 0.43 10.18
N ASN A 63 11.28 0.30 11.33
CA ASN A 63 12.06 1.39 11.95
C ASN A 63 13.48 1.54 11.36
N LYS A 64 13.85 0.69 10.39
CA LYS A 64 15.16 0.77 9.76
C LYS A 64 15.19 1.92 8.77
N LYS A 65 16.07 2.90 9.02
CA LYS A 65 16.23 4.06 8.14
C LYS A 65 16.65 3.66 6.72
N TYR A 66 16.15 4.40 5.76
CA TYR A 66 16.59 4.25 4.37
C TYR A 66 18.09 4.57 4.20
N LYS A 67 18.73 3.90 3.25
CA LYS A 67 20.10 4.19 2.82
C LYS A 67 20.11 4.95 1.48
N ILE A 68 19.09 5.75 1.23
CA ILE A 68 18.86 6.45 -0.02
C ILE A 68 18.96 7.95 0.28
N ASP A 69 19.67 8.70 -0.56
CA ASP A 69 19.77 10.15 -0.44
C ASP A 69 18.40 10.81 -0.42
N GLY A 70 18.24 11.82 0.43
CA GLY A 70 16.97 12.47 0.69
C GLY A 70 16.06 11.73 1.68
N TYR A 71 16.29 10.43 1.95
CA TYR A 71 15.52 9.63 2.91
C TYR A 71 16.35 9.04 4.05
N ASN A 72 17.65 9.25 4.08
CA ASN A 72 18.59 8.66 5.05
C ASN A 72 18.28 8.99 6.52
N GLN A 73 17.48 10.02 6.79
CA GLN A 73 17.02 10.40 8.13
C GLN A 73 15.71 9.72 8.52
N PHE A 74 15.00 9.12 7.56
CA PHE A 74 13.66 8.56 7.75
C PHE A 74 13.65 7.05 7.59
N SER A 75 12.80 6.41 8.37
CA SER A 75 12.40 5.02 8.17
C SER A 75 11.06 4.96 7.41
N PRO A 76 10.69 3.79 6.83
CA PRO A 76 9.33 3.57 6.33
C PRO A 76 8.24 3.92 7.34
N ALA A 77 8.46 3.62 8.63
CA ALA A 77 7.53 3.93 9.71
C ALA A 77 7.35 5.44 9.93
N ASP A 78 8.45 6.23 9.85
CA ASP A 78 8.36 7.69 9.95
C ASP A 78 7.51 8.28 8.82
N ILE A 79 7.65 7.75 7.60
CA ILE A 79 6.87 8.20 6.44
C ILE A 79 5.41 7.79 6.59
N ALA A 80 5.15 6.55 7.00
CA ALA A 80 3.81 6.04 7.26
C ALA A 80 3.09 6.88 8.34
N SER A 81 3.79 7.25 9.41
CA SER A 81 3.27 8.14 10.47
C SER A 81 2.84 9.49 9.92
N LYS A 82 3.68 10.11 9.06
CA LYS A 82 3.36 11.41 8.45
C LYS A 82 2.17 11.33 7.49
N GLU A 83 2.05 10.25 6.72
CA GLU A 83 0.89 10.05 5.85
C GLU A 83 -0.38 9.82 6.67
N LEU A 84 -0.31 9.01 7.73
CA LEU A 84 -1.46 8.80 8.63
C LEU A 84 -1.89 10.11 9.31
N GLU A 85 -0.96 10.92 9.79
CA GLU A 85 -1.27 12.24 10.36
C GLU A 85 -2.04 13.12 9.35
N TYR A 86 -1.60 13.12 8.10
CA TYR A 86 -2.29 13.83 7.02
C TYR A 86 -3.69 13.27 6.76
N ILE A 87 -3.82 11.93 6.66
CA ILE A 87 -5.12 11.26 6.43
C ILE A 87 -6.11 11.52 7.57
N LEU A 88 -5.63 11.56 8.81
CA LEU A 88 -6.47 11.85 9.99
C LEU A 88 -7.08 13.25 9.98
N SER A 89 -6.49 14.19 9.25
CA SER A 89 -7.05 15.54 9.11
C SER A 89 -8.43 15.55 8.44
N PHE A 90 -8.80 14.47 7.74
CA PHE A 90 -10.11 14.30 7.11
C PHE A 90 -11.19 13.71 8.05
N LEU A 91 -10.81 13.36 9.30
CA LEU A 91 -11.72 12.79 10.29
C LEU A 91 -11.96 13.74 11.47
N SER A 92 -13.12 13.63 12.07
CA SER A 92 -13.39 14.23 13.37
C SER A 92 -12.54 13.55 14.45
N LYS A 93 -11.99 14.36 15.38
CA LYS A 93 -11.20 13.82 16.50
C LYS A 93 -11.99 12.77 17.30
N GLY A 94 -11.31 11.66 17.60
CA GLY A 94 -11.88 10.58 18.40
C GLY A 94 -12.79 9.62 17.64
N THR A 95 -12.91 9.77 16.30
CA THR A 95 -13.62 8.77 15.47
C THR A 95 -12.93 7.41 15.60
N PRO A 96 -13.67 6.33 15.96
CA PRO A 96 -13.12 4.99 16.02
C PRO A 96 -12.73 4.51 14.62
N ILE A 97 -11.60 3.82 14.50
CA ILE A 97 -11.06 3.35 13.22
C ILE A 97 -10.88 1.84 13.23
N LEU A 98 -11.46 1.16 12.23
CA LEU A 98 -11.12 -0.20 11.85
C LEU A 98 -9.99 -0.15 10.83
N ILE A 99 -8.88 -0.86 11.08
CA ILE A 99 -7.76 -0.93 10.15
C ILE A 99 -7.87 -2.21 9.33
N VAL A 100 -7.85 -2.08 8.01
CA VAL A 100 -7.78 -3.21 7.07
C VAL A 100 -6.36 -3.30 6.53
N VAL A 101 -5.75 -4.48 6.66
CA VAL A 101 -4.34 -4.72 6.29
C VAL A 101 -4.23 -5.85 5.26
N PRO A 102 -3.29 -5.76 4.31
CA PRO A 102 -3.05 -6.84 3.36
C PRO A 102 -2.27 -8.00 4.01
N PRO A 103 -2.40 -9.24 3.47
CA PRO A 103 -1.80 -10.45 4.04
C PRO A 103 -0.28 -10.50 3.92
N TYR A 104 0.35 -9.61 3.16
CA TYR A 104 1.82 -9.55 3.07
C TYR A 104 2.48 -8.90 4.29
N LEU A 105 1.72 -8.16 5.11
CA LEU A 105 2.25 -7.55 6.32
C LEU A 105 2.45 -8.61 7.42
N GLU A 106 3.68 -8.73 7.87
CA GLU A 106 4.04 -9.61 8.97
C GLU A 106 3.52 -9.06 10.32
N LYS A 107 3.38 -9.93 11.33
CA LYS A 107 2.90 -9.52 12.67
C LYS A 107 3.67 -8.36 13.27
N GLN A 108 4.98 -8.31 13.06
CA GLN A 108 5.82 -7.21 13.55
C GLN A 108 5.48 -5.89 12.86
N GLN A 109 5.20 -5.92 11.56
CA GLN A 109 4.81 -4.74 10.79
C GLN A 109 3.43 -4.24 11.21
N VAL A 110 2.46 -5.14 11.41
CA VAL A 110 1.14 -4.79 11.93
C VAL A 110 1.25 -4.19 13.33
N SER A 111 2.09 -4.75 14.21
CA SER A 111 2.32 -4.20 15.55
C SER A 111 2.92 -2.78 15.49
N LEU A 112 3.81 -2.53 14.53
CA LEU A 112 4.40 -1.21 14.32
C LEU A 112 3.34 -0.20 13.85
N ILE A 113 2.45 -0.59 12.94
CA ILE A 113 1.33 0.26 12.50
C ILE A 113 0.41 0.62 13.67
N VAL A 114 0.12 -0.35 14.56
CA VAL A 114 -0.65 -0.09 15.79
C VAL A 114 0.11 0.87 16.72
N GLY A 115 1.42 0.72 16.84
CA GLY A 115 2.26 1.64 17.59
C GLY A 115 2.15 3.08 17.08
N ILE A 116 2.30 3.27 15.77
CA ILE A 116 2.11 4.57 15.11
C ILE A 116 0.70 5.13 15.37
N ALA A 117 -0.33 4.28 15.23
CA ALA A 117 -1.70 4.67 15.49
C ALA A 117 -1.90 5.17 16.94
N ASN A 118 -1.29 4.48 17.90
CA ASN A 118 -1.33 4.88 19.33
C ASN A 118 -0.62 6.22 19.57
N GLU A 119 0.56 6.44 18.97
CA GLU A 119 1.28 7.71 19.05
C GLU A 119 0.47 8.88 18.49
N LEU A 120 -0.28 8.64 17.42
CA LEU A 120 -1.20 9.61 16.81
C LEU A 120 -2.55 9.72 17.54
N ASN A 121 -2.73 9.03 18.68
CA ASN A 121 -3.99 8.99 19.44
C ASN A 121 -5.19 8.51 18.63
N ILE A 122 -4.98 7.57 17.69
CA ILE A 122 -6.05 6.95 16.92
C ILE A 122 -6.76 5.91 17.79
N LYS A 123 -8.07 6.00 17.88
CA LYS A 123 -8.90 4.98 18.56
C LYS A 123 -9.10 3.78 17.63
N VAL A 124 -8.13 2.85 17.60
CA VAL A 124 -8.25 1.60 16.84
C VAL A 124 -9.24 0.67 17.54
N ILE A 125 -10.30 0.24 16.83
CA ILE A 125 -11.33 -0.69 17.35
C ILE A 125 -11.14 -2.12 16.88
N GLY A 126 -10.28 -2.34 15.90
CA GLY A 126 -9.95 -3.66 15.37
C GLY A 126 -9.03 -3.59 14.19
N ILE A 127 -8.49 -4.75 13.85
CA ILE A 127 -7.68 -4.97 12.64
C ILE A 127 -8.25 -6.19 11.94
N ILE A 128 -8.43 -6.09 10.63
CA ILE A 128 -8.94 -7.19 9.81
C ILE A 128 -8.06 -7.34 8.57
N GLU A 129 -7.88 -8.56 8.12
CA GLU A 129 -7.18 -8.82 6.88
C GLU A 129 -8.06 -8.50 5.65
N SER A 130 -7.44 -7.93 4.62
CA SER A 130 -8.14 -7.45 3.41
C SER A 130 -8.92 -8.55 2.69
N ALA A 131 -8.41 -9.78 2.64
CA ALA A 131 -9.11 -10.91 2.03
C ALA A 131 -10.42 -11.24 2.74
N ILE A 132 -10.45 -11.16 4.08
CA ILE A 132 -11.68 -11.32 4.88
C ILE A 132 -12.63 -10.15 4.61
N ALA A 133 -12.11 -8.91 4.66
CA ALA A 133 -12.91 -7.70 4.45
C ALA A 133 -13.54 -7.65 3.05
N ALA A 134 -12.86 -8.19 2.02
CA ALA A 134 -13.33 -8.25 0.65
C ALA A 134 -14.43 -9.31 0.42
N THR A 135 -14.57 -10.28 1.32
CA THR A 135 -15.54 -11.38 1.18
C THR A 135 -16.95 -10.91 1.53
N ARG A 136 -17.81 -10.70 0.51
CA ARG A 136 -19.17 -10.18 0.68
C ARG A 136 -20.25 -11.24 0.57
N ASN A 137 -19.98 -12.31 -0.18
CA ASN A 137 -20.96 -13.34 -0.48
C ASN A 137 -20.65 -14.61 0.32
N GLU A 138 -21.68 -15.29 0.77
CA GLU A 138 -21.57 -16.61 1.38
C GLU A 138 -21.67 -17.68 0.29
N TYR A 139 -20.71 -18.61 0.29
CA TYR A 139 -20.67 -19.78 -0.60
C TYR A 139 -20.66 -21.02 0.29
N LYS A 140 -21.82 -21.64 0.50
CA LYS A 140 -21.96 -22.82 1.35
C LYS A 140 -21.09 -23.96 0.88
N ASP A 141 -20.52 -24.68 1.82
CA ASP A 141 -19.69 -25.88 1.58
C ASP A 141 -18.51 -25.65 0.63
N SER A 142 -18.01 -24.42 0.55
CA SER A 142 -16.95 -24.03 -0.37
C SER A 142 -15.81 -23.33 0.34
N LYS A 143 -14.59 -23.53 -0.19
CA LYS A 143 -13.43 -22.70 0.16
C LYS A 143 -13.26 -21.60 -0.89
N LEU A 144 -12.90 -20.40 -0.46
CA LEU A 144 -12.65 -19.28 -1.35
C LEU A 144 -11.16 -19.04 -1.53
N LEU A 145 -10.77 -18.81 -2.77
CA LEU A 145 -9.46 -18.26 -3.09
C LEU A 145 -9.61 -16.79 -3.42
N HIS A 146 -8.98 -15.95 -2.60
CA HIS A 146 -8.86 -14.52 -2.86
C HIS A 146 -7.47 -14.23 -3.43
N LEU A 147 -7.43 -13.69 -4.64
CA LEU A 147 -6.21 -13.26 -5.31
C LEU A 147 -6.19 -11.74 -5.31
N ASP A 148 -5.14 -11.16 -4.75
CA ASP A 148 -4.96 -9.70 -4.72
C ASP A 148 -3.59 -9.33 -5.30
N LEU A 149 -3.62 -8.57 -6.39
CA LEU A 149 -2.43 -8.11 -7.09
C LEU A 149 -2.03 -6.75 -6.54
N HIS A 150 -1.02 -6.74 -5.69
CA HIS A 150 -0.46 -5.56 -5.09
C HIS A 150 0.58 -4.88 -6.00
N LEU A 151 1.13 -3.76 -5.57
CA LEU A 151 2.17 -3.07 -6.34
C LEU A 151 3.46 -3.90 -6.41
N HIS A 152 3.88 -4.53 -5.30
CA HIS A 152 5.15 -5.24 -5.19
C HIS A 152 5.03 -6.77 -5.06
N CYS A 153 3.83 -7.31 -4.89
CA CYS A 153 3.62 -8.75 -4.76
C CYS A 153 2.23 -9.17 -5.25
N LEU A 154 2.04 -10.49 -5.38
CA LEU A 154 0.73 -11.12 -5.47
C LEU A 154 0.47 -11.87 -4.17
N SER A 155 -0.69 -11.66 -3.56
CA SER A 155 -1.17 -12.48 -2.45
C SER A 155 -2.27 -13.43 -2.88
N ILE A 156 -2.22 -14.65 -2.36
CA ILE A 156 -3.23 -15.69 -2.57
C ILE A 156 -3.67 -16.16 -1.19
N SER A 157 -4.92 -15.87 -0.83
CA SER A 157 -5.48 -16.21 0.48
C SER A 157 -6.57 -17.27 0.33
N LEU A 158 -6.45 -18.35 1.10
CA LEU A 158 -7.47 -19.39 1.21
C LEU A 158 -8.37 -19.08 2.40
N LEU A 159 -9.65 -18.88 2.14
CA LEU A 159 -10.66 -18.55 3.14
C LEU A 159 -11.65 -19.70 3.31
N GLN A 160 -12.08 -19.93 4.55
CA GLN A 160 -13.16 -20.83 4.90
C GLN A 160 -14.35 -20.06 5.41
N GLN A 161 -15.55 -20.50 5.05
CA GLN A 161 -16.82 -19.90 5.42
C GLN A 161 -17.66 -20.89 6.22
N ASP A 162 -17.43 -20.93 7.55
CA ASP A 162 -18.22 -21.70 8.51
C ASP A 162 -18.63 -20.78 9.64
N ASN A 163 -19.89 -20.37 9.72
CA ASN A 163 -20.38 -19.43 10.74
C ASN A 163 -19.60 -18.10 10.77
N GLY A 164 -19.13 -17.64 9.62
CA GLY A 164 -18.29 -16.48 9.42
C GLY A 164 -17.16 -16.77 8.43
N VAL A 165 -16.30 -15.78 8.19
CA VAL A 165 -15.15 -15.90 7.28
C VAL A 165 -13.88 -15.98 8.10
N THR A 166 -13.07 -17.01 7.88
CA THR A 166 -11.77 -17.18 8.52
C THR A 166 -10.69 -17.38 7.46
N LEU A 167 -9.51 -16.82 7.72
CA LEU A 167 -8.33 -17.07 6.91
C LEU A 167 -7.70 -18.39 7.32
N GLU A 168 -7.61 -19.32 6.40
CA GLU A 168 -6.91 -20.61 6.60
C GLU A 168 -5.41 -20.45 6.34
N ARG A 169 -5.05 -19.81 5.23
CA ARG A 169 -3.65 -19.61 4.83
C ARG A 169 -3.53 -18.52 3.76
N SER A 170 -2.40 -17.78 3.81
CA SER A 170 -1.98 -16.89 2.72
C SER A 170 -0.61 -17.27 2.18
N VAL A 171 -0.43 -17.10 0.87
CA VAL A 171 0.86 -17.24 0.17
C VAL A 171 1.17 -15.92 -0.50
N ILE A 172 2.39 -15.41 -0.28
CA ILE A 172 2.87 -14.16 -0.87
C ILE A 172 3.93 -14.49 -1.92
N ILE A 173 3.67 -14.09 -3.16
CA ILE A 173 4.61 -14.23 -4.28
C ILE A 173 5.26 -12.87 -4.47
N LYS A 174 6.47 -12.72 -3.95
CA LYS A 174 7.27 -11.50 -4.09
C LYS A 174 7.69 -11.30 -5.55
N ASP A 175 7.94 -10.06 -5.92
CA ASP A 175 8.36 -9.67 -7.28
C ASP A 175 7.36 -10.09 -8.40
N CYS A 176 6.11 -10.33 -8.01
CA CYS A 176 4.99 -10.60 -8.90
C CYS A 176 3.87 -9.57 -8.67
N GLY A 177 4.24 -8.31 -8.58
CA GLY A 177 3.30 -7.18 -8.42
C GLY A 177 3.15 -6.38 -9.70
N MET A 178 2.33 -5.32 -9.66
CA MET A 178 2.09 -4.43 -10.80
C MET A 178 3.38 -3.80 -11.34
N GLU A 179 4.34 -3.47 -10.48
CA GLU A 179 5.64 -2.93 -10.92
C GLU A 179 6.40 -3.91 -11.83
N SER A 180 6.36 -5.20 -11.52
CA SER A 180 6.99 -6.24 -12.35
C SER A 180 6.35 -6.32 -13.73
N PHE A 181 5.01 -6.19 -13.82
CA PHE A 181 4.31 -6.13 -15.09
C PHE A 181 4.66 -4.87 -15.88
N TYR A 182 4.71 -3.71 -15.23
CA TYR A 182 5.13 -2.46 -15.88
C TYR A 182 6.55 -2.56 -16.42
N ALA A 183 7.49 -3.09 -15.65
CA ALA A 183 8.87 -3.30 -16.10
C ALA A 183 8.94 -4.26 -17.30
N LEU A 184 8.13 -5.33 -17.31
CA LEU A 184 8.07 -6.25 -18.44
C LEU A 184 7.49 -5.58 -19.70
N TRP A 185 6.38 -4.85 -19.57
CA TRP A 185 5.75 -4.13 -20.68
C TRP A 185 6.68 -3.07 -21.28
N ILE A 186 7.36 -2.30 -20.43
CA ILE A 186 8.36 -1.31 -20.90
C ILE A 186 9.44 -2.00 -21.73
N LYS A 187 9.99 -3.14 -21.27
CA LYS A 187 10.99 -3.91 -22.02
C LYS A 187 10.42 -4.45 -23.35
N MET A 188 9.18 -4.93 -23.36
CA MET A 188 8.53 -5.42 -24.58
C MET A 188 8.34 -4.29 -25.59
N ILE A 189 7.86 -3.14 -25.13
CA ILE A 189 7.65 -1.95 -25.95
C ILE A 189 8.99 -1.46 -26.52
N SER A 190 10.05 -1.32 -25.69
CA SER A 190 11.39 -0.93 -26.14
C SER A 190 11.90 -1.86 -27.23
N LYS A 191 11.80 -3.20 -27.05
CA LYS A 191 12.19 -4.16 -28.08
C LYS A 191 11.42 -3.97 -29.39
N ALA A 192 10.13 -3.65 -29.34
CA ALA A 192 9.33 -3.38 -30.52
C ALA A 192 9.83 -2.12 -31.27
N PHE A 193 10.11 -1.03 -30.52
CA PHE A 193 10.67 0.19 -31.09
C PHE A 193 12.03 -0.03 -31.76
N ILE A 194 12.95 -0.74 -31.07
CA ILE A 194 14.26 -1.06 -31.62
C ILE A 194 14.12 -1.85 -32.94
N LYS A 195 13.20 -2.84 -32.97
CA LYS A 195 12.98 -3.66 -34.17
C LYS A 195 12.38 -2.88 -35.34
N GLN A 196 11.45 -1.92 -35.05
CA GLN A 196 10.72 -1.21 -36.10
C GLN A 196 11.47 0.03 -36.60
N CYS A 197 12.10 0.79 -35.74
CA CYS A 197 12.71 2.08 -36.10
C CYS A 197 14.16 2.26 -35.60
N ARG A 198 14.78 1.23 -35.03
CA ARG A 198 16.14 1.26 -34.48
C ARG A 198 16.34 2.31 -33.37
N PHE A 199 15.26 2.74 -32.76
CA PHE A 199 15.27 3.69 -31.64
C PHE A 199 15.05 2.92 -30.33
N ASP A 200 15.94 3.12 -29.34
CA ASP A 200 15.74 2.60 -27.99
C ASP A 200 15.20 3.70 -27.08
N PRO A 201 13.90 3.65 -26.68
CA PRO A 201 13.31 4.66 -25.81
C PRO A 201 13.84 4.59 -24.36
N LEU A 202 14.59 3.55 -24.00
CA LEU A 202 15.22 3.40 -22.68
C LEU A 202 16.69 3.83 -22.68
N TYR A 203 17.25 4.14 -23.84
CA TYR A 203 18.62 4.66 -23.92
C TYR A 203 18.64 6.09 -23.39
N THR A 204 19.18 6.24 -22.20
CA THR A 204 19.58 7.56 -21.66
C THR A 204 21.02 7.79 -22.11
N GLY A 205 21.18 8.58 -23.18
CA GLY A 205 22.55 8.98 -23.62
C GLY A 205 23.31 9.59 -22.46
N ASP A 206 24.57 9.15 -22.29
CA ASP A 206 25.55 9.73 -21.37
C ASP A 206 25.82 11.19 -21.72
#